data_9d7ecf5d0527658c115e7c1cec4c286d
#
_entry.id   9d7ecf5d0527658c115e7c1cec4c286d
#
_cell.length_a   1.000
_cell.length_b   1.000
_cell.length_c   1.000
_cell.angle_alpha   90.00
_cell.angle_beta   90.00
_cell.angle_gamma   90.00
#
_symmetry.space_group_name_H-M   'P 1'
#
loop_
_entity.id
_entity.type
_entity.pdbx_description
1 polymer ?
#
loop_
_entity_poly.entity_id
_entity_poly.type
_entity_poly.pdbx_seq_one_letter_code
_entity_poly.pdbx_strand_id
1 'polypeptide(L)'
;MNLSIFYTEKERQLAVEIAQLKQKSRLFVAGQIVFFLLFLAFLVLYTLVSWGALPLVLSAVSLLLYALVRLMDVKNDEQVHRFSNLRKVYLHELSYLKGDFSCFDDGERYVDAHHPFTFDLDVFGKDSLFQRINRTVTTGGSDWLAAQLSDRKSVV
;
A
#
# COMPACT_ATOMS: atom_id res chain seq x y z
N MET A 1 25.28 1.99 15.75
CA MET A 1 23.84 2.41 15.69
C MET A 1 23.01 1.16 15.79
N ASN A 2 22.11 1.05 16.77
CA ASN A 2 21.30 -0.16 16.92
C ASN A 2 20.20 -0.15 15.84
N LEU A 3 20.26 -1.11 14.92
CA LEU A 3 19.41 -1.18 13.73
C LEU A 3 17.92 -1.32 14.10
N SER A 4 17.62 -2.05 15.18
CA SER A 4 16.25 -2.22 15.66
C SER A 4 15.64 -0.91 16.17
N ILE A 5 16.42 -0.08 16.85
CA ILE A 5 15.96 1.25 17.31
C ILE A 5 15.66 2.15 16.11
N PHE A 6 16.53 2.13 15.10
CA PHE A 6 16.33 2.92 13.88
C PHE A 6 15.03 2.53 13.15
N TYR A 7 14.80 1.23 12.94
CA TYR A 7 13.58 0.75 12.25
C TYR A 7 12.31 1.02 13.06
N THR A 8 12.36 0.86 14.39
CA THR A 8 11.22 1.17 15.26
C THR A 8 10.86 2.66 15.20
N GLU A 9 11.86 3.54 15.22
CA GLU A 9 11.61 4.98 15.14
C GLU A 9 11.03 5.38 13.77
N LYS A 10 11.54 4.80 12.66
CA LYS A 10 11.01 5.04 11.32
C LYS A 10 9.58 4.52 11.15
N GLU A 11 9.28 3.34 11.67
CA GLU A 11 7.93 2.79 11.69
C GLU A 11 6.96 3.71 12.44
N ARG A 12 7.37 4.19 13.63
CA ARG A 12 6.55 5.09 14.45
C ARG A 12 6.30 6.43 13.76
N GLN A 13 7.32 7.03 13.14
CA GLN A 13 7.17 8.28 12.38
C GLN A 13 6.14 8.11 11.26
N LEU A 14 6.27 7.05 10.45
CA LEU A 14 5.34 6.75 9.37
C LEU A 14 3.91 6.45 9.89
N ALA A 15 3.77 5.79 11.03
CA ALA A 15 2.46 5.54 11.63
C ALA A 15 1.73 6.85 11.96
N VAL A 16 2.44 7.84 12.51
CA VAL A 16 1.89 9.16 12.82
C VAL A 16 1.51 9.92 11.55
N GLU A 17 2.39 9.92 10.54
CA GLU A 17 2.10 10.58 9.25
C GLU A 17 0.88 9.96 8.55
N ILE A 18 0.79 8.63 8.52
CA ILE A 18 -0.38 7.92 7.96
C ILE A 18 -1.66 8.29 8.73
N ALA A 19 -1.61 8.39 10.05
CA ALA A 19 -2.77 8.78 10.85
C ALA A 19 -3.25 10.20 10.52
N GLN A 20 -2.33 11.16 10.35
CA GLN A 20 -2.66 12.53 9.95
C GLN A 20 -3.27 12.59 8.55
N LEU A 21 -2.69 11.86 7.57
CA LEU A 21 -3.22 11.81 6.22
C LEU A 21 -4.61 11.16 6.16
N LYS A 22 -4.85 10.10 6.94
CA LYS A 22 -6.19 9.48 7.06
C LYS A 22 -7.21 10.41 7.71
N GLN A 23 -6.80 11.24 8.65
CA GLN A 23 -7.69 12.26 9.22
C GLN A 23 -8.07 13.31 8.18
N LYS A 24 -7.12 13.76 7.35
CA LYS A 24 -7.39 14.65 6.21
C LYS A 24 -8.34 14.02 5.20
N SER A 25 -8.16 12.73 4.86
CA SER A 25 -9.07 12.01 3.95
C SER A 25 -10.51 12.01 4.48
N ARG A 26 -10.73 11.81 5.77
CA ARG A 26 -12.08 11.91 6.36
C ARG A 26 -12.70 13.28 6.17
N LEU A 27 -11.92 14.36 6.29
CA LEU A 27 -12.41 15.73 6.05
C LEU A 27 -12.74 15.94 4.57
N PHE A 28 -11.92 15.42 3.65
CA PHE A 28 -12.21 15.50 2.22
C PHE A 28 -13.48 14.74 1.86
N VAL A 29 -13.69 13.54 2.39
CA VAL A 29 -14.92 12.75 2.19
C VAL A 29 -16.14 13.50 2.72
N ALA A 30 -16.06 14.10 3.92
CA ALA A 30 -17.15 14.91 4.47
C ALA A 30 -17.45 16.11 3.57
N GLY A 31 -16.41 16.81 3.08
CA GLY A 31 -16.57 17.92 2.12
C GLY A 31 -17.24 17.48 0.82
N GLN A 32 -16.83 16.34 0.27
CA GLN A 32 -17.44 15.75 -0.94
C GLN A 32 -18.95 15.51 -0.74
N ILE A 33 -19.34 14.93 0.38
CA ILE A 33 -20.74 14.66 0.70
C ILE A 33 -21.53 15.99 0.76
N VAL A 34 -21.00 17.01 1.45
CA VAL A 34 -21.65 18.30 1.57
C VAL A 34 -21.83 18.96 0.21
N PHE A 35 -20.79 19.04 -0.63
CA PHE A 35 -20.87 19.66 -1.95
C PHE A 35 -21.80 18.90 -2.88
N PHE A 36 -21.84 17.58 -2.79
CA PHE A 36 -22.77 16.77 -3.56
C PHE A 36 -24.24 17.00 -3.16
N LEU A 37 -24.51 17.08 -1.85
CA LEU A 37 -25.85 17.41 -1.35
C LEU A 37 -26.28 18.82 -1.75
N LEU A 38 -25.38 19.81 -1.70
CA LEU A 38 -25.64 21.16 -2.17
C LEU A 38 -25.95 21.19 -3.68
N PHE A 39 -25.20 20.43 -4.48
CA PHE A 39 -25.48 20.26 -5.91
C PHE A 39 -26.92 19.78 -6.14
N LEU A 40 -27.33 18.71 -5.45
CA LEU A 40 -28.70 18.17 -5.56
C LEU A 40 -29.75 19.19 -5.08
N ALA A 41 -29.50 19.85 -3.96
CA ALA A 41 -30.43 20.85 -3.42
C ALA A 41 -30.66 22.02 -4.39
N PHE A 42 -29.58 22.56 -4.99
CA PHE A 42 -29.71 23.63 -5.97
C PHE A 42 -30.38 23.18 -7.27
N LEU A 43 -30.19 21.92 -7.68
CA LEU A 43 -30.86 21.34 -8.83
C LEU A 43 -32.37 21.23 -8.59
N VAL A 44 -32.79 20.78 -7.41
CA VAL A 44 -34.19 20.70 -7.01
C VAL A 44 -34.77 22.11 -6.89
N LEU A 45 -34.05 23.05 -6.32
CA LEU A 45 -34.50 24.44 -6.19
C LEU A 45 -34.75 25.10 -7.56
N TYR A 46 -33.94 24.79 -8.56
CA TYR A 46 -34.11 25.25 -9.93
C TYR A 46 -35.44 24.78 -10.53
N THR A 47 -35.87 23.54 -10.22
CA THR A 47 -37.14 23.00 -10.74
C THR A 47 -38.37 23.53 -10.00
N LEU A 48 -38.26 23.87 -8.70
CA LEU A 48 -39.36 24.27 -7.86
C LEU A 48 -39.61 25.79 -7.84
N VAL A 49 -38.56 26.59 -8.05
CA VAL A 49 -38.62 28.04 -7.89
C VAL A 49 -38.13 28.73 -9.15
N SER A 50 -38.97 29.63 -9.69
CA SER A 50 -38.67 30.41 -10.91
C SER A 50 -37.66 31.55 -10.68
N TRP A 51 -36.52 31.27 -10.04
CA TRP A 51 -35.46 32.24 -9.72
C TRP A 51 -34.48 32.47 -10.89
N GLY A 52 -34.86 32.13 -12.10
CA GLY A 52 -34.03 32.27 -13.30
C GLY A 52 -32.85 31.31 -13.32
N ALA A 53 -31.70 31.72 -13.83
CA ALA A 53 -30.52 30.86 -14.00
C ALA A 53 -29.64 30.72 -12.73
N LEU A 54 -29.91 31.48 -11.67
CA LEU A 54 -29.03 31.53 -10.47
C LEU A 54 -28.86 30.19 -9.75
N PRO A 55 -29.91 29.38 -9.49
CA PRO A 55 -29.72 28.06 -8.87
C PRO A 55 -28.92 27.09 -9.74
N LEU A 56 -29.04 27.20 -11.07
CA LEU A 56 -28.27 26.39 -12.01
C LEU A 56 -26.77 26.72 -11.96
N VAL A 57 -26.43 27.99 -11.87
CA VAL A 57 -25.02 28.43 -11.69
C VAL A 57 -24.47 27.93 -10.37
N LEU A 58 -25.22 28.05 -9.28
CA LEU A 58 -24.81 27.54 -7.95
C LEU A 58 -24.62 26.02 -7.94
N SER A 59 -25.46 25.27 -8.63
CA SER A 59 -25.28 23.82 -8.76
C SER A 59 -23.99 23.47 -9.52
N ALA A 60 -23.71 24.18 -10.63
CA ALA A 60 -22.47 23.99 -11.39
C ALA A 60 -21.21 24.29 -10.56
N VAL A 61 -21.23 25.39 -9.78
CA VAL A 61 -20.14 25.73 -8.86
C VAL A 61 -19.94 24.66 -7.80
N SER A 62 -21.05 24.16 -7.21
CA SER A 62 -20.97 23.10 -6.20
C SER A 62 -20.39 21.80 -6.76
N LEU A 63 -20.72 21.42 -7.99
CA LEU A 63 -20.15 20.26 -8.69
C LEU A 63 -18.67 20.45 -8.96
N LEU A 64 -18.24 21.65 -9.34
CA LEU A 64 -16.84 21.98 -9.56
C LEU A 64 -16.04 21.88 -8.25
N LEU A 65 -16.57 22.40 -7.14
CA LEU A 65 -15.94 22.27 -5.83
C LEU A 65 -15.84 20.82 -5.39
N TYR A 66 -16.86 20.01 -5.62
CA TYR A 66 -16.81 18.56 -5.39
C TYR A 66 -15.64 17.91 -6.17
N ALA A 67 -15.51 18.22 -7.46
CA ALA A 67 -14.45 17.68 -8.30
C ALA A 67 -13.05 18.09 -7.80
N LEU A 68 -12.87 19.35 -7.39
CA LEU A 68 -11.59 19.82 -6.83
C LEU A 68 -11.23 19.09 -5.53
N VAL A 69 -12.18 18.94 -4.59
CA VAL A 69 -11.95 18.19 -3.34
C VAL A 69 -11.63 16.72 -3.65
N ARG A 70 -12.29 16.12 -4.64
CA ARG A 70 -12.01 14.74 -5.06
C ARG A 70 -10.59 14.58 -5.59
N LEU A 71 -10.09 15.52 -6.39
CA LEU A 71 -8.70 15.50 -6.89
C LEU A 71 -7.68 15.61 -5.75
N MET A 72 -7.98 16.42 -4.72
CA MET A 72 -7.10 16.52 -3.53
C MET A 72 -7.10 15.23 -2.71
N ASP A 73 -8.25 14.58 -2.56
CA ASP A 73 -8.41 13.32 -1.84
C ASP A 73 -7.64 12.18 -2.52
N VAL A 74 -7.72 12.04 -3.84
CA VAL A 74 -6.96 11.03 -4.60
C VAL A 74 -5.44 11.18 -4.38
N LYS A 75 -4.92 12.40 -4.42
CA LYS A 75 -3.49 12.66 -4.15
C LYS A 75 -3.10 12.30 -2.71
N ASN A 76 -3.99 12.55 -1.75
CA ASN A 76 -3.79 12.20 -0.36
C ASN A 76 -3.79 10.68 -0.17
N ASP A 77 -4.68 9.94 -0.85
CA ASP A 77 -4.75 8.49 -0.80
C ASP A 77 -3.49 7.83 -1.40
N GLU A 78 -2.97 8.35 -2.49
CA GLU A 78 -1.68 7.89 -3.06
C GLU A 78 -0.54 8.01 -2.03
N GLN A 79 -0.48 9.11 -1.29
CA GLN A 79 0.52 9.29 -0.23
C GLN A 79 0.32 8.28 0.92
N VAL A 80 -0.94 8.05 1.34
CA VAL A 80 -1.27 7.04 2.36
C VAL A 80 -0.81 5.65 1.91
N HIS A 81 -1.09 5.27 0.67
CA HIS A 81 -0.64 3.98 0.12
C HIS A 81 0.88 3.86 0.08
N ARG A 82 1.58 4.90 -0.38
CA ARG A 82 3.04 4.93 -0.42
C ARG A 82 3.66 4.76 0.97
N PHE A 83 3.21 5.53 1.95
CA PHE A 83 3.73 5.46 3.33
C PHE A 83 3.35 4.15 4.02
N SER A 84 2.15 3.61 3.74
CA SER A 84 1.72 2.32 4.25
C SER A 84 2.61 1.17 3.73
N ASN A 85 2.98 1.20 2.46
CA ASN A 85 3.88 0.21 1.88
C ASN A 85 5.30 0.34 2.47
N LEU A 86 5.81 1.56 2.63
CA LEU A 86 7.10 1.79 3.27
C LEU A 86 7.12 1.33 4.73
N ARG A 87 6.04 1.59 5.48
CA ARG A 87 5.88 1.10 6.85
C ARG A 87 5.89 -0.42 6.93
N LYS A 88 5.26 -1.13 5.98
CA LYS A 88 5.31 -2.60 5.90
C LYS A 88 6.75 -3.10 5.76
N VAL A 89 7.57 -2.45 4.93
CA VAL A 89 8.99 -2.83 4.79
C VAL A 89 9.71 -2.74 6.13
N TYR A 90 9.54 -1.66 6.88
CA TYR A 90 10.18 -1.55 8.20
C TYR A 90 9.66 -2.57 9.21
N LEU A 91 8.37 -2.90 9.19
CA LEU A 91 7.80 -3.96 10.03
C LEU A 91 8.39 -5.34 9.69
N HIS A 92 8.54 -5.65 8.40
CA HIS A 92 9.17 -6.90 7.96
C HIS A 92 10.64 -6.99 8.40
N GLU A 93 11.39 -5.89 8.29
CA GLU A 93 12.77 -5.86 8.77
C GLU A 93 12.87 -5.98 10.30
N LEU A 94 11.91 -5.43 11.05
CA LEU A 94 11.83 -5.64 12.50
C LEU A 94 11.51 -7.10 12.87
N SER A 95 10.61 -7.75 12.14
CA SER A 95 10.36 -9.20 12.30
C SER A 95 11.61 -10.02 12.00
N TYR A 96 12.27 -9.71 10.90
CA TYR A 96 13.55 -10.36 10.54
C TYR A 96 14.61 -10.26 11.64
N LEU A 97 14.79 -9.07 12.25
CA LEU A 97 15.74 -8.89 13.34
C LEU A 97 15.40 -9.67 14.62
N LYS A 98 14.12 -10.07 14.76
CA LYS A 98 13.65 -10.94 15.85
C LYS A 98 13.76 -12.42 15.51
N GLY A 99 14.20 -12.77 14.31
CA GLY A 99 14.26 -14.16 13.83
C GLY A 99 12.93 -14.71 13.31
N ASP A 100 11.94 -13.83 13.10
CA ASP A 100 10.64 -14.21 12.50
C ASP A 100 10.65 -13.89 11.01
N PHE A 101 10.66 -14.95 10.19
CA PHE A 101 10.69 -14.88 8.73
C PHE A 101 9.32 -15.12 8.09
N SER A 102 8.28 -15.35 8.88
CA SER A 102 6.93 -15.72 8.41
C SER A 102 6.28 -14.69 7.48
N CYS A 103 6.74 -13.44 7.52
CA CYS A 103 6.25 -12.37 6.66
C CYS A 103 6.81 -12.40 5.23
N PHE A 104 7.83 -13.22 4.96
CA PHE A 104 8.44 -13.37 3.64
C PHE A 104 7.92 -14.61 2.93
N ASP A 105 7.86 -14.58 1.59
CA ASP A 105 7.51 -15.73 0.75
C ASP A 105 8.53 -16.85 0.98
N ASP A 106 8.04 -18.03 1.34
CA ASP A 106 8.83 -19.21 1.67
C ASP A 106 9.29 -19.98 0.42
N GLY A 107 8.75 -19.66 -0.75
CA GLY A 107 9.09 -20.33 -1.99
C GLY A 107 8.57 -21.79 -2.07
N GLU A 108 7.51 -22.16 -1.37
CA GLU A 108 6.91 -23.49 -1.39
C GLU A 108 6.63 -23.97 -2.83
N ARG A 109 6.26 -23.04 -3.74
CA ARG A 109 6.03 -23.33 -5.17
C ARG A 109 7.27 -23.83 -5.93
N TYR A 110 8.47 -23.66 -5.38
CA TYR A 110 9.73 -24.12 -5.98
C TYR A 110 10.25 -25.42 -5.37
N VAL A 111 9.54 -26.01 -4.42
CA VAL A 111 9.91 -27.28 -3.81
C VAL A 111 9.79 -28.37 -4.85
N ASP A 112 10.90 -29.07 -5.14
CA ASP A 112 10.97 -30.21 -6.05
C ASP A 112 11.72 -31.36 -5.36
N ALA A 113 10.97 -32.41 -5.00
CA ALA A 113 11.51 -33.61 -4.34
C ALA A 113 12.49 -34.41 -5.20
N HIS A 114 12.52 -34.19 -6.52
CA HIS A 114 13.42 -34.86 -7.46
C HIS A 114 14.70 -34.08 -7.74
N HIS A 115 14.78 -32.84 -7.23
CA HIS A 115 15.95 -32.01 -7.45
C HIS A 115 17.16 -32.52 -6.63
N PRO A 116 18.39 -32.59 -7.21
CA PRO A 116 19.55 -33.25 -6.63
C PRO A 116 19.97 -32.80 -5.23
N PHE A 117 19.63 -31.56 -4.81
CA PHE A 117 20.07 -31.01 -3.51
C PHE A 117 19.09 -30.03 -2.87
N THR A 118 18.17 -29.39 -3.61
CA THR A 118 17.31 -28.33 -3.03
C THR A 118 16.35 -28.86 -1.99
N PHE A 119 15.89 -30.09 -2.16
CA PHE A 119 15.01 -30.76 -1.20
C PHE A 119 15.77 -31.19 0.06
N ASP A 120 16.93 -31.85 -0.10
CA ASP A 120 17.74 -32.35 1.02
C ASP A 120 18.34 -31.24 1.90
N LEU A 121 18.53 -30.04 1.32
CA LEU A 121 19.09 -28.87 2.02
C LEU A 121 18.02 -27.89 2.49
N ASP A 122 16.74 -28.20 2.39
CA ASP A 122 15.62 -27.31 2.76
C ASP A 122 15.78 -25.90 2.17
N VAL A 123 16.16 -25.84 0.88
CA VAL A 123 16.40 -24.56 0.20
C VAL A 123 15.12 -23.74 0.05
N PHE A 124 13.99 -24.41 -0.17
CA PHE A 124 12.66 -23.84 -0.34
C PHE A 124 11.68 -24.37 0.71
N GLY A 125 10.63 -23.61 1.00
CA GLY A 125 9.63 -23.93 2.00
C GLY A 125 9.77 -23.12 3.28
N LYS A 126 8.97 -23.47 4.27
CA LYS A 126 8.94 -22.76 5.55
C LYS A 126 10.29 -22.87 6.28
N ASP A 127 10.73 -21.74 6.84
CA ASP A 127 12.01 -21.61 7.57
C ASP A 127 13.27 -21.88 6.72
N SER A 128 13.11 -21.99 5.40
CA SER A 128 14.15 -22.31 4.42
C SER A 128 15.18 -21.18 4.23
N LEU A 129 16.25 -21.49 3.49
CA LEU A 129 17.23 -20.50 3.05
C LEU A 129 16.56 -19.43 2.18
N PHE A 130 15.71 -19.83 1.22
CA PHE A 130 14.98 -18.91 0.34
C PHE A 130 14.18 -17.90 1.16
N GLN A 131 13.36 -18.33 2.11
CA GLN A 131 12.55 -17.45 2.94
C GLN A 131 13.39 -16.41 3.69
N ARG A 132 14.57 -16.79 4.18
CA ARG A 132 15.46 -15.90 4.94
C ARG A 132 16.12 -14.83 4.08
N ILE A 133 16.43 -15.13 2.82
CA ILE A 133 17.14 -14.18 1.94
C ILE A 133 16.22 -13.48 0.94
N ASN A 134 15.01 -13.99 0.72
CA ASN A 134 14.07 -13.42 -0.25
C ASN A 134 13.63 -12.02 0.17
N ARG A 135 14.02 -11.03 -0.63
CA ARG A 135 13.60 -9.62 -0.54
C ARG A 135 12.96 -9.15 -1.83
N THR A 136 12.59 -10.09 -2.69
CA THR A 136 12.00 -9.77 -3.98
C THR A 136 10.55 -9.30 -3.79
N VAL A 137 10.14 -8.33 -4.62
CA VAL A 137 8.79 -7.73 -4.58
C VAL A 137 7.96 -8.22 -5.76
N THR A 138 8.61 -8.76 -6.79
CA THR A 138 7.96 -9.22 -8.02
C THR A 138 8.13 -10.72 -8.19
N THR A 139 7.14 -11.35 -8.84
CA THR A 139 7.18 -12.78 -9.18
C THR A 139 8.44 -13.14 -9.97
N GLY A 140 8.78 -12.33 -10.99
CA GLY A 140 9.99 -12.57 -11.79
C GLY A 140 11.28 -12.47 -10.98
N GLY A 141 11.33 -11.59 -9.97
CA GLY A 141 12.46 -11.51 -9.04
C GLY A 141 12.58 -12.77 -8.17
N SER A 142 11.45 -13.27 -7.66
CA SER A 142 11.40 -14.53 -6.90
C SER A 142 11.80 -15.73 -7.76
N ASP A 143 11.30 -15.80 -9.01
CA ASP A 143 11.65 -16.88 -9.96
C ASP A 143 13.14 -16.86 -10.27
N TRP A 144 13.70 -15.67 -10.51
CA TRP A 144 15.14 -15.54 -10.75
C TRP A 144 15.97 -15.98 -9.54
N LEU A 145 15.61 -15.55 -8.32
CA LEU A 145 16.30 -15.94 -7.10
C LEU A 145 16.22 -17.45 -6.89
N ALA A 146 15.04 -18.06 -7.11
CA ALA A 146 14.84 -19.50 -7.02
C ALA A 146 15.71 -20.26 -8.03
N ALA A 147 15.78 -19.78 -9.29
CA ALA A 147 16.65 -20.36 -10.31
C ALA A 147 18.12 -20.30 -9.90
N GLN A 148 18.61 -19.18 -9.34
CA GLN A 148 19.99 -19.07 -8.84
C GLN A 148 20.30 -20.05 -7.71
N LEU A 149 19.36 -20.25 -6.79
CA LEU A 149 19.51 -21.19 -5.67
C LEU A 149 19.44 -22.66 -6.10
N SER A 150 18.75 -22.95 -7.23
CA SER A 150 18.66 -24.27 -7.82
C SER A 150 19.81 -24.61 -8.77
N ASP A 151 20.58 -23.60 -9.24
CA ASP A 151 21.65 -23.85 -10.22
C ASP A 151 22.98 -24.17 -9.51
N ARG A 152 23.40 -25.44 -9.64
CA ARG A 152 24.71 -25.90 -9.14
C ARG A 152 25.91 -25.34 -9.90
N LYS A 153 25.70 -24.79 -11.11
CA LYS A 153 26.78 -24.37 -12.01
C LYS A 153 27.22 -22.92 -11.81
N SER A 154 26.44 -22.10 -11.12
CA SER A 154 26.74 -20.68 -10.90
C SER A 154 27.76 -20.41 -9.77
N VAL A 155 28.37 -21.44 -9.19
CA VAL A 155 29.36 -21.36 -8.11
C VAL A 155 30.79 -21.61 -8.61
N VAL A 156 31.13 -21.09 -9.80
CA VAL A 156 32.52 -21.07 -10.27
C VAL A 156 32.91 -19.66 -10.63
#